data_9546a8cd4a3c1030e44c16f7fbab3fc6
#
_entry.id   9546a8cd4a3c1030e44c16f7fbab3fc6
#
_cell.length_a   1.000
_cell.length_b   1.000
_cell.length_c   1.000
_cell.angle_alpha   90.00
_cell.angle_beta   90.00
_cell.angle_gamma   90.00
#
_symmetry.space_group_name_H-M   'P 1'
#
loop_
_entity.id
_entity.type
_entity.pdbx_description
1 polymer ?
#
loop_
_entity_poly.entity_id
_entity_poly.type
_entity_poly.pdbx_seq_one_letter_code
_entity_poly.pdbx_strand_id
1 'polypeptide(L)'
;MRQAVIGAVLLAVGAVCVALGLLPLPELGALAERVLPVLGFVLGLTIVSELAADAGVFDRLADVAARVGGGRTIWLWAAVVVLAVVCTVFLSIDTTAVLLTPIVITLARRVGLPPMPFALTTVWLANTASLLLPVSNLTNLLAVDGIGLDGPLPFAGLMVWAALAGVVVPCAVLLVVFRRSLFGRYTPAGLRKASDPLFFWAASAVLVALVAALTAGVEVWVAAVVAALVLVGIAAWRAPSELRPSRVPWSTLVFAAGLFVVVETLHATGVTDPVVQAVGGGTGTGSLLVLGGAGAVAANAIDNLPAYLVLEPAAGHEALRYAALLVGVNAGCLVTPWASLATLLWHARLTAEGIHLSWGRYVALGCVVAPLTVVAGVLALRL
;
A
#
# COMPACT_ATOMS: atom_id res chain seq x y z
N MET A 1 -5.50 2.43 -18.63
CA MET A 1 -6.66 2.08 -19.46
C MET A 1 -7.34 0.78 -19.06
N ARG A 2 -6.65 -0.37 -18.89
CA ARG A 2 -7.29 -1.65 -18.51
C ARG A 2 -8.05 -1.58 -17.18
N GLN A 3 -7.47 -0.98 -16.14
CA GLN A 3 -8.10 -0.87 -14.81
C GLN A 3 -9.37 0.01 -14.85
N ALA A 4 -9.35 1.14 -15.55
CA ALA A 4 -10.54 1.99 -15.70
C ALA A 4 -11.67 1.26 -16.43
N VAL A 5 -11.34 0.45 -17.44
CA VAL A 5 -12.33 -0.37 -18.17
C VAL A 5 -12.92 -1.44 -17.24
N ILE A 6 -12.08 -2.16 -16.48
CA ILE A 6 -12.55 -3.16 -15.51
C ILE A 6 -13.45 -2.48 -14.46
N GLY A 7 -13.03 -1.33 -13.93
CA GLY A 7 -13.82 -0.57 -12.97
C GLY A 7 -15.17 -0.11 -13.52
N ALA A 8 -15.21 0.37 -14.77
CA ALA A 8 -16.45 0.76 -15.44
C ALA A 8 -17.37 -0.44 -15.65
N VAL A 9 -16.81 -1.60 -16.01
CA VAL A 9 -17.59 -2.86 -16.13
C VAL A 9 -18.15 -3.28 -14.76
N LEU A 10 -17.33 -3.25 -13.70
CA LEU A 10 -17.79 -3.57 -12.34
C LEU A 10 -18.91 -2.63 -11.88
N LEU A 11 -18.80 -1.31 -12.14
CA LEU A 11 -19.87 -0.36 -11.84
C LEU A 11 -21.13 -0.63 -12.63
N ALA A 12 -21.01 -0.97 -13.92
CA ALA A 12 -22.16 -1.32 -14.75
C ALA A 12 -22.85 -2.60 -14.24
N VAL A 13 -22.07 -3.62 -13.88
CA VAL A 13 -22.58 -4.85 -13.25
C VAL A 13 -23.27 -4.52 -11.93
N GLY A 14 -22.64 -3.73 -11.06
CA GLY A 14 -23.23 -3.28 -9.80
C GLY A 14 -24.54 -2.53 -10.00
N ALA A 15 -24.61 -1.62 -10.96
CA ALA A 15 -25.84 -0.89 -11.29
C ALA A 15 -26.97 -1.84 -11.76
N VAL A 16 -26.64 -2.86 -12.55
CA VAL A 16 -27.59 -3.90 -12.95
C VAL A 16 -28.06 -4.72 -11.74
N CYS A 17 -27.17 -5.10 -10.83
CA CYS A 17 -27.52 -5.83 -9.61
C CYS A 17 -28.48 -5.02 -8.72
N VAL A 18 -28.24 -3.72 -8.55
CA VAL A 18 -29.15 -2.82 -7.83
C VAL A 18 -30.50 -2.71 -8.54
N ALA A 19 -30.51 -2.55 -9.87
CA ALA A 19 -31.74 -2.46 -10.66
C ALA A 19 -32.59 -3.75 -10.60
N LEU A 20 -31.95 -4.92 -10.47
CA LEU A 20 -32.58 -6.21 -10.30
C LEU A 20 -33.01 -6.49 -8.84
N GLY A 21 -32.72 -5.58 -7.90
CA GLY A 21 -33.06 -5.75 -6.49
C GLY A 21 -32.17 -6.76 -5.74
N LEU A 22 -31.03 -7.16 -6.32
CA LEU A 22 -30.09 -8.08 -5.69
C LEU A 22 -29.31 -7.40 -4.55
N LEU A 23 -29.14 -6.08 -4.63
CA LEU A 23 -28.63 -5.23 -3.57
C LEU A 23 -29.69 -4.18 -3.21
N PRO A 24 -30.32 -4.28 -2.03
CA PRO A 24 -31.34 -3.32 -1.58
C PRO A 24 -30.77 -1.90 -1.43
N LEU A 25 -31.57 -0.88 -1.74
CA LEU A 25 -31.15 0.52 -1.64
C LEU A 25 -30.65 0.95 -0.25
N PRO A 26 -31.21 0.47 0.88
CA PRO A 26 -30.65 0.77 2.20
C PRO A 26 -29.22 0.23 2.39
N GLU A 27 -28.92 -0.98 1.90
CA GLU A 27 -27.58 -1.57 1.95
C GLU A 27 -26.60 -0.81 1.06
N LEU A 28 -27.03 -0.38 -0.14
CA LEU A 28 -26.24 0.50 -0.99
C LEU A 28 -25.95 1.85 -0.29
N GLY A 29 -26.90 2.40 0.45
CA GLY A 29 -26.73 3.61 1.25
C GLY A 29 -25.66 3.42 2.33
N ALA A 30 -25.75 2.36 3.12
CA ALA A 30 -24.78 2.02 4.15
C ALA A 30 -23.38 1.78 3.55
N LEU A 31 -23.29 1.09 2.42
CA LEU A 31 -22.05 0.91 1.68
C LEU A 31 -21.45 2.26 1.25
N ALA A 32 -22.27 3.17 0.72
CA ALA A 32 -21.79 4.49 0.31
C ALA A 32 -21.25 5.30 1.49
N GLU A 33 -21.91 5.30 2.64
CA GLU A 33 -21.44 5.97 3.85
C GLU A 33 -20.07 5.43 4.33
N ARG A 34 -19.84 4.12 4.21
CA ARG A 34 -18.57 3.46 4.54
C ARG A 34 -17.48 3.77 3.51
N VAL A 35 -17.78 3.75 2.22
CA VAL A 35 -16.80 3.76 1.13
C VAL A 35 -16.41 5.17 0.69
N LEU A 36 -17.34 6.15 0.69
CA LEU A 36 -17.04 7.51 0.23
C LEU A 36 -15.90 8.20 0.99
N PRO A 37 -15.82 8.12 2.34
CA PRO A 37 -14.67 8.65 3.10
C PRO A 37 -13.35 8.00 2.67
N VAL A 38 -13.36 6.68 2.45
CA VAL A 38 -12.17 5.93 2.02
C VAL A 38 -11.71 6.37 0.63
N LEU A 39 -12.62 6.54 -0.31
CA LEU A 39 -12.30 7.05 -1.65
C LEU A 39 -11.81 8.51 -1.62
N GLY A 40 -12.41 9.34 -0.77
CA GLY A 40 -11.96 10.71 -0.52
C GLY A 40 -10.53 10.75 0.04
N PHE A 41 -10.22 9.88 0.97
CA PHE A 41 -8.86 9.73 1.50
C PHE A 41 -7.86 9.34 0.40
N VAL A 42 -8.16 8.32 -0.40
CA VAL A 42 -7.29 7.87 -1.51
C VAL A 42 -7.04 8.99 -2.50
N LEU A 43 -8.08 9.73 -2.88
CA LEU A 43 -7.97 10.89 -3.76
C LEU A 43 -7.04 11.96 -3.18
N GLY A 44 -7.32 12.38 -1.94
CA GLY A 44 -6.54 13.42 -1.27
C GLY A 44 -5.08 13.04 -1.09
N LEU A 45 -4.83 11.83 -0.58
CA LEU A 45 -3.47 11.35 -0.33
C LEU A 45 -2.67 11.19 -1.63
N THR A 46 -3.29 10.69 -2.71
CA THR A 46 -2.61 10.57 -4.01
C THR A 46 -2.19 11.93 -4.53
N ILE A 47 -3.07 12.94 -4.48
CA ILE A 47 -2.75 14.31 -4.92
C ILE A 47 -1.60 14.89 -4.09
N VAL A 48 -1.64 14.74 -2.77
CA VAL A 48 -0.56 15.21 -1.87
C VAL A 48 0.77 14.54 -2.23
N SER A 49 0.76 13.23 -2.41
CA SER A 49 1.97 12.45 -2.71
C SER A 49 2.59 12.83 -4.06
N GLU A 50 1.78 12.97 -5.09
CA GLU A 50 2.21 13.39 -6.43
C GLU A 50 2.83 14.80 -6.41
N LEU A 51 2.15 15.77 -5.80
CA LEU A 51 2.65 17.14 -5.71
C LEU A 51 3.91 17.25 -4.83
N ALA A 52 4.02 16.44 -3.78
CA ALA A 52 5.24 16.36 -2.97
C ALA A 52 6.41 15.74 -3.75
N ALA A 53 6.14 14.78 -4.62
CA ALA A 53 7.15 14.22 -5.53
C ALA A 53 7.66 15.27 -6.51
N ASP A 54 6.76 16.05 -7.11
CA ASP A 54 7.13 17.14 -8.03
C ASP A 54 7.91 18.27 -7.34
N ALA A 55 7.59 18.55 -6.09
CA ALA A 55 8.36 19.46 -5.25
C ALA A 55 9.77 18.94 -4.94
N GLY A 56 10.07 17.67 -5.25
CA GLY A 56 11.38 17.03 -5.05
C GLY A 56 11.61 16.53 -3.61
N VAL A 57 10.55 16.38 -2.81
CA VAL A 57 10.68 15.94 -1.40
C VAL A 57 11.30 14.56 -1.32
N PHE A 58 10.83 13.60 -2.11
CA PHE A 58 11.35 12.23 -2.09
C PHE A 58 12.77 12.13 -2.68
N ASP A 59 13.11 12.93 -3.70
CA ASP A 59 14.47 13.05 -4.23
C ASP A 59 15.45 13.52 -3.16
N ARG A 60 15.03 14.51 -2.37
CA ARG A 60 15.85 15.05 -1.28
C ARG A 60 16.05 14.03 -0.17
N LEU A 61 15.00 13.29 0.20
CA LEU A 61 15.09 12.23 1.20
C LEU A 61 16.03 11.10 0.74
N ALA A 62 15.97 10.71 -0.53
CA ALA A 62 16.87 9.72 -1.11
C ALA A 62 18.32 10.21 -1.15
N ASP A 63 18.57 11.48 -1.50
CA ASP A 63 19.91 12.07 -1.46
C ASP A 63 20.47 12.13 -0.02
N VAL A 64 19.63 12.42 0.99
CA VAL A 64 20.00 12.36 2.42
C VAL A 64 20.34 10.92 2.81
N ALA A 65 19.52 9.93 2.39
CA ALA A 65 19.79 8.51 2.62
C ALA A 65 21.17 8.10 2.06
N ALA A 66 21.55 8.60 0.86
CA ALA A 66 22.85 8.34 0.27
C ALA A 66 24.02 8.93 1.08
N ARG A 67 23.82 10.06 1.74
CA ARG A 67 24.85 10.66 2.61
C ARG A 67 24.98 9.92 3.93
N VAL A 68 23.83 9.61 4.58
CA VAL A 68 23.79 8.86 5.85
C VAL A 68 24.43 7.48 5.69
N GLY A 69 24.30 6.87 4.51
CA GLY A 69 24.93 5.59 4.19
C GLY A 69 26.48 5.59 4.22
N GLY A 70 27.13 6.77 4.25
CA GLY A 70 28.56 6.91 4.53
C GLY A 70 29.48 6.13 3.58
N GLY A 71 29.05 5.91 2.32
CA GLY A 71 29.82 5.14 1.32
C GLY A 71 29.76 3.61 1.48
N ARG A 72 28.96 3.08 2.42
CA ARG A 72 28.71 1.64 2.57
C ARG A 72 27.33 1.28 2.05
N THR A 73 27.25 0.38 1.09
CA THR A 73 26.00 -0.01 0.42
C THR A 73 24.95 -0.51 1.40
N ILE A 74 25.35 -1.26 2.44
CA ILE A 74 24.41 -1.78 3.43
C ILE A 74 23.66 -0.68 4.20
N TRP A 75 24.37 0.40 4.57
CA TRP A 75 23.76 1.52 5.28
C TRP A 75 22.88 2.37 4.36
N LEU A 76 23.25 2.52 3.08
CA LEU A 76 22.38 3.14 2.08
C LEU A 76 21.11 2.32 1.90
N TRP A 77 21.24 1.00 1.78
CA TRP A 77 20.08 0.12 1.66
C TRP A 77 19.20 0.18 2.92
N ALA A 78 19.77 0.15 4.11
CA ALA A 78 19.02 0.32 5.35
C ALA A 78 18.28 1.67 5.41
N ALA A 79 18.90 2.76 4.96
CA ALA A 79 18.24 4.06 4.86
C ALA A 79 17.10 4.05 3.83
N VAL A 80 17.24 3.33 2.71
CA VAL A 80 16.15 3.12 1.74
C VAL A 80 15.04 2.25 2.32
N VAL A 81 15.35 1.23 3.12
CA VAL A 81 14.36 0.44 3.87
C VAL A 81 13.55 1.35 4.79
N VAL A 82 14.20 2.18 5.60
CA VAL A 82 13.51 3.14 6.48
C VAL A 82 12.64 4.09 5.66
N LEU A 83 13.16 4.64 4.56
CA LEU A 83 12.40 5.53 3.70
C LEU A 83 11.17 4.83 3.10
N ALA A 84 11.32 3.59 2.60
CA ALA A 84 10.20 2.81 2.07
C ALA A 84 9.15 2.52 3.14
N VAL A 85 9.56 2.14 4.36
CA VAL A 85 8.64 1.93 5.49
C VAL A 85 7.89 3.21 5.84
N VAL A 86 8.58 4.34 5.99
CA VAL A 86 7.95 5.63 6.31
C VAL A 86 6.97 6.05 5.21
N CYS A 87 7.37 5.97 3.95
CA CYS A 87 6.48 6.28 2.83
C CYS A 87 5.26 5.36 2.81
N THR A 88 5.42 4.06 3.03
CA THR A 88 4.30 3.11 3.03
C THR A 88 3.35 3.37 4.20
N VAL A 89 3.89 3.53 5.41
CA VAL A 89 3.10 3.66 6.64
C VAL A 89 2.28 4.95 6.64
N PHE A 90 2.81 6.06 6.12
CA PHE A 90 2.16 7.37 6.20
C PHE A 90 1.54 7.87 4.89
N LEU A 91 2.00 7.37 3.75
CA LEU A 91 1.55 7.90 2.44
C LEU A 91 0.84 6.85 1.57
N SER A 92 1.08 5.59 1.71
CA SER A 92 0.42 4.46 1.05
C SER A 92 1.35 3.52 0.27
N ILE A 93 0.78 2.34 -0.05
CA ILE A 93 1.40 1.33 -0.92
C ILE A 93 1.77 1.93 -2.29
N ASP A 94 0.84 2.66 -2.91
CA ASP A 94 1.00 3.21 -4.26
C ASP A 94 2.12 4.25 -4.32
N THR A 95 2.20 5.14 -3.32
CA THR A 95 3.28 6.13 -3.21
C THR A 95 4.65 5.45 -3.19
N THR A 96 4.82 4.42 -2.38
CA THR A 96 6.09 3.69 -2.28
C THR A 96 6.41 2.93 -3.57
N ALA A 97 5.44 2.23 -4.14
CA ALA A 97 5.66 1.44 -5.35
C ALA A 97 5.87 2.30 -6.60
N VAL A 98 5.15 3.40 -6.73
CA VAL A 98 5.12 4.20 -7.97
C VAL A 98 6.10 5.37 -7.95
N LEU A 99 6.14 6.12 -6.84
CA LEU A 99 6.95 7.35 -6.74
C LEU A 99 8.36 7.07 -6.20
N LEU A 100 8.48 6.23 -5.17
CA LEU A 100 9.80 5.99 -4.58
C LEU A 100 10.67 5.08 -5.45
N THR A 101 10.10 4.15 -6.21
CA THR A 101 10.86 3.20 -7.04
C THR A 101 11.79 3.87 -8.05
N PRO A 102 11.33 4.78 -8.95
CA PRO A 102 12.24 5.43 -9.90
C PRO A 102 13.32 6.27 -9.21
N ILE A 103 13.00 6.85 -8.05
CA ILE A 103 13.93 7.66 -7.27
C ILE A 103 15.08 6.80 -6.73
N VAL A 104 14.79 5.64 -6.12
CA VAL A 104 15.82 4.74 -5.60
C VAL A 104 16.62 4.06 -6.72
N ILE A 105 16.00 3.79 -7.87
CA ILE A 105 16.70 3.28 -9.07
C ILE A 105 17.71 4.31 -9.55
N THR A 106 17.26 5.56 -9.73
CA THR A 106 18.11 6.67 -10.15
C THR A 106 19.24 6.91 -9.15
N LEU A 107 18.94 6.87 -7.84
CA LEU A 107 19.93 6.98 -6.78
C LEU A 107 20.98 5.87 -6.89
N ALA A 108 20.57 4.60 -6.98
CA ALA A 108 21.48 3.46 -7.07
C ALA A 108 22.40 3.59 -8.29
N ARG A 109 21.87 3.96 -9.47
CA ARG A 109 22.66 4.20 -10.69
C ARG A 109 23.68 5.33 -10.53
N ARG A 110 23.28 6.45 -9.93
CA ARG A 110 24.16 7.61 -9.69
C ARG A 110 25.36 7.28 -8.82
N VAL A 111 25.22 6.34 -7.88
CA VAL A 111 26.30 5.90 -7.01
C VAL A 111 26.98 4.62 -7.51
N GLY A 112 26.67 4.15 -8.74
CA GLY A 112 27.29 2.99 -9.36
C GLY A 112 26.88 1.64 -8.79
N LEU A 113 25.70 1.55 -8.15
CA LEU A 113 25.18 0.32 -7.54
C LEU A 113 24.11 -0.36 -8.44
N PRO A 114 24.00 -1.69 -8.37
CA PRO A 114 22.93 -2.40 -9.06
C PRO A 114 21.57 -2.00 -8.48
N PRO A 115 20.58 -1.56 -9.29
CA PRO A 115 19.33 -1.00 -8.81
C PRO A 115 18.32 -2.05 -8.31
N MET A 116 18.45 -3.32 -8.73
CA MET A 116 17.46 -4.37 -8.47
C MET A 116 17.18 -4.60 -6.97
N PRO A 117 18.18 -4.69 -6.07
CA PRO A 117 17.92 -4.86 -4.64
C PRO A 117 17.06 -3.72 -4.07
N PHE A 118 17.32 -2.48 -4.48
CA PHE A 118 16.59 -1.29 -4.03
C PHE A 118 15.15 -1.28 -4.59
N ALA A 119 14.97 -1.62 -5.86
CA ALA A 119 13.66 -1.70 -6.49
C ALA A 119 12.78 -2.81 -5.89
N LEU A 120 13.33 -4.00 -5.59
CA LEU A 120 12.60 -5.06 -4.89
C LEU A 120 12.25 -4.66 -3.45
N THR A 121 13.12 -3.91 -2.77
CA THR A 121 12.83 -3.37 -1.44
C THR A 121 11.58 -2.50 -1.47
N THR A 122 11.43 -1.61 -2.47
CA THR A 122 10.26 -0.73 -2.52
C THR A 122 8.96 -1.51 -2.71
N VAL A 123 8.87 -2.46 -3.63
CA VAL A 123 7.61 -3.18 -3.88
C VAL A 123 7.26 -4.15 -2.77
N TRP A 124 8.24 -4.84 -2.17
CA TRP A 124 7.95 -5.75 -1.08
C TRP A 124 7.51 -5.00 0.16
N LEU A 125 8.23 -3.95 0.55
CA LEU A 125 7.86 -3.13 1.70
C LEU A 125 6.62 -2.27 1.46
N ALA A 126 6.32 -1.87 0.23
CA ALA A 126 5.04 -1.25 -0.09
C ALA A 126 3.87 -2.13 0.35
N ASN A 127 3.92 -3.43 0.08
CA ASN A 127 2.87 -4.35 0.48
C ASN A 127 2.97 -4.74 1.98
N THR A 128 4.14 -5.16 2.45
CA THR A 128 4.27 -5.78 3.78
C THR A 128 4.40 -4.79 4.93
N ALA A 129 4.99 -3.61 4.71
CA ALA A 129 5.08 -2.57 5.74
C ALA A 129 3.78 -1.76 5.88
N SER A 130 2.80 -1.96 5.00
CA SER A 130 1.50 -1.30 5.08
C SER A 130 0.65 -1.71 6.29
N LEU A 131 1.03 -2.76 7.00
CA LEU A 131 0.26 -3.34 8.10
C LEU A 131 0.15 -2.45 9.35
N LEU A 132 1.01 -1.43 9.52
CA LEU A 132 1.14 -0.72 10.80
C LEU A 132 0.02 0.28 11.09
N LEU A 133 -0.42 1.04 10.10
CA LEU A 133 -1.43 2.09 10.29
C LEU A 133 -2.63 1.89 9.34
N PRO A 134 -3.82 2.35 9.73
CA PRO A 134 -5.00 2.31 8.87
C PRO A 134 -4.78 2.99 7.52
N VAL A 135 -4.14 4.15 7.53
CA VAL A 135 -3.91 5.01 6.36
C VAL A 135 -2.97 4.41 5.30
N SER A 136 -2.23 3.37 5.67
CA SER A 136 -1.22 2.77 4.78
C SER A 136 -1.83 2.03 3.60
N ASN A 137 -3.04 1.49 3.75
CA ASN A 137 -3.71 0.65 2.77
C ASN A 137 -5.24 0.71 2.91
N LEU A 138 -5.94 0.59 1.78
CA LEU A 138 -7.40 0.54 1.74
C LEU A 138 -7.97 -0.59 2.61
N THR A 139 -7.38 -1.77 2.56
CA THR A 139 -7.84 -2.93 3.35
C THR A 139 -7.77 -2.67 4.85
N ASN A 140 -6.74 -1.94 5.31
CA ASN A 140 -6.63 -1.55 6.72
C ASN A 140 -7.69 -0.54 7.13
N LEU A 141 -7.98 0.46 6.27
CA LEU A 141 -9.03 1.46 6.54
C LEU A 141 -10.38 0.80 6.71
N LEU A 142 -10.69 -0.18 5.85
CA LEU A 142 -11.94 -0.94 5.94
C LEU A 142 -12.01 -1.81 7.19
N ALA A 143 -10.87 -2.41 7.58
CA ALA A 143 -10.78 -3.26 8.76
C ALA A 143 -11.01 -2.51 10.06
N VAL A 144 -10.61 -1.23 10.16
CA VAL A 144 -10.82 -0.41 11.37
C VAL A 144 -12.30 -0.34 11.73
N ASP A 145 -13.18 -0.12 10.75
CA ASP A 145 -14.63 -0.08 10.95
C ASP A 145 -15.16 -1.43 11.46
N GLY A 146 -14.72 -2.54 10.83
CA GLY A 146 -15.12 -3.89 11.21
C GLY A 146 -14.61 -4.34 12.60
N ILE A 147 -13.44 -3.85 13.02
CA ILE A 147 -12.85 -4.14 14.34
C ILE A 147 -13.47 -3.27 15.44
N GLY A 148 -14.01 -2.11 15.11
CA GLY A 148 -14.53 -1.15 16.08
C GLY A 148 -13.45 -0.49 16.93
N LEU A 149 -12.28 -0.20 16.37
CA LEU A 149 -11.19 0.50 17.05
C LEU A 149 -11.25 2.01 16.83
N ASP A 150 -11.18 2.76 17.92
CA ASP A 150 -11.20 4.23 17.88
C ASP A 150 -9.78 4.79 17.62
N GLY A 151 -9.47 5.00 16.36
CA GLY A 151 -8.26 5.72 15.94
C GLY A 151 -7.05 4.85 15.58
N PRO A 152 -5.97 5.49 15.14
CA PRO A 152 -4.81 4.82 14.55
C PRO A 152 -3.92 4.10 15.59
N LEU A 153 -3.86 4.59 16.84
CA LEU A 153 -2.97 4.03 17.87
C LEU A 153 -3.41 2.65 18.36
N PRO A 154 -4.70 2.37 18.67
CA PRO A 154 -5.15 1.02 19.01
C PRO A 154 -4.90 0.03 17.87
N PHE A 155 -5.15 0.43 16.61
CA PHE A 155 -4.84 -0.39 15.44
C PHE A 155 -3.34 -0.69 15.33
N ALA A 156 -2.48 0.34 15.51
CA ALA A 156 -1.03 0.15 15.52
C ALA A 156 -0.59 -0.80 16.66
N GLY A 157 -1.20 -0.69 17.84
CA GLY A 157 -0.95 -1.60 18.96
C GLY A 157 -1.27 -3.06 18.62
N LEU A 158 -2.37 -3.32 17.92
CA LEU A 158 -2.75 -4.65 17.43
C LEU A 158 -1.77 -5.18 16.37
N MET A 159 -1.29 -4.31 15.49
CA MET A 159 -0.57 -4.72 14.27
C MET A 159 0.95 -4.58 14.38
N VAL A 160 1.51 -3.95 15.43
CA VAL A 160 2.93 -3.58 15.48
C VAL A 160 3.89 -4.75 15.27
N TRP A 161 3.62 -5.88 15.92
CA TRP A 161 4.49 -7.05 15.80
C TRP A 161 4.37 -7.74 14.45
N ALA A 162 3.15 -7.80 13.90
CA ALA A 162 2.92 -8.31 12.54
C ALA A 162 3.56 -7.39 11.48
N ALA A 163 3.47 -6.07 11.66
CA ALA A 163 4.12 -5.09 10.80
C ALA A 163 5.66 -5.19 10.87
N LEU A 164 6.20 -5.39 12.07
CA LEU A 164 7.64 -5.62 12.26
C LEU A 164 8.09 -6.90 11.52
N ALA A 165 7.34 -8.00 11.64
CA ALA A 165 7.60 -9.22 10.87
C ALA A 165 7.51 -8.95 9.36
N GLY A 166 6.54 -8.15 8.91
CA GLY A 166 6.36 -7.69 7.53
C GLY A 166 7.53 -6.87 6.98
N VAL A 167 8.33 -6.23 7.83
CA VAL A 167 9.56 -5.54 7.44
C VAL A 167 10.78 -6.47 7.53
N VAL A 168 10.93 -7.17 8.65
CA VAL A 168 12.14 -7.96 8.95
C VAL A 168 12.29 -9.13 8.00
N VAL A 169 11.22 -9.89 7.72
CA VAL A 169 11.30 -11.10 6.89
C VAL A 169 11.67 -10.78 5.44
N PRO A 170 10.99 -9.84 4.73
CA PRO A 170 11.39 -9.46 3.37
C PRO A 170 12.82 -8.89 3.31
N CYS A 171 13.20 -8.07 4.29
CA CYS A 171 14.56 -7.54 4.38
C CYS A 171 15.60 -8.65 4.57
N ALA A 172 15.35 -9.65 5.41
CA ALA A 172 16.24 -10.78 5.60
C ALA A 172 16.40 -11.60 4.31
N VAL A 173 15.29 -11.85 3.58
CA VAL A 173 15.34 -12.54 2.29
C VAL A 173 16.16 -11.72 1.27
N LEU A 174 15.96 -10.40 1.19
CA LEU A 174 16.75 -9.53 0.30
C LEU A 174 18.25 -9.53 0.66
N LEU A 175 18.56 -9.49 1.95
CA LEU A 175 19.96 -9.59 2.43
C LEU A 175 20.62 -10.89 2.00
N VAL A 176 19.94 -12.01 2.11
CA VAL A 176 20.45 -13.33 1.70
C VAL A 176 20.64 -13.38 0.18
N VAL A 177 19.61 -12.98 -0.59
CA VAL A 177 19.61 -13.07 -2.05
C VAL A 177 20.62 -12.12 -2.68
N PHE A 178 20.73 -10.90 -2.16
CA PHE A 178 21.57 -9.84 -2.73
C PHE A 178 22.80 -9.51 -1.89
N ARG A 179 23.24 -10.40 -0.99
CA ARG A 179 24.40 -10.19 -0.09
C ARG A 179 25.63 -9.64 -0.81
N ARG A 180 25.96 -10.15 -1.99
CA ARG A 180 27.14 -9.72 -2.75
C ARG A 180 27.04 -8.25 -3.21
N SER A 181 25.83 -7.78 -3.53
CA SER A 181 25.59 -6.40 -3.97
C SER A 181 25.44 -5.44 -2.79
N LEU A 182 24.93 -5.90 -1.65
CA LEU A 182 24.60 -5.06 -0.49
C LEU A 182 25.80 -4.82 0.45
N PHE A 183 26.84 -5.66 0.42
CA PHE A 183 28.04 -5.49 1.26
C PHE A 183 29.20 -4.80 0.52
N GLY A 184 28.89 -3.98 -0.50
CA GLY A 184 29.84 -3.19 -1.26
C GLY A 184 30.09 -1.79 -0.67
N ARG A 185 30.83 -0.97 -1.43
CA ARG A 185 31.06 0.46 -1.17
C ARG A 185 30.63 1.29 -2.38
N TYR A 186 30.29 2.54 -2.14
CA TYR A 186 29.95 3.53 -3.16
C TYR A 186 30.52 4.90 -2.81
N THR A 187 30.58 5.80 -3.78
CA THR A 187 30.92 7.21 -3.55
C THR A 187 29.63 8.01 -3.39
N PRO A 188 29.40 8.67 -2.25
CA PRO A 188 28.21 9.48 -2.05
C PRO A 188 28.09 10.59 -3.11
N ALA A 189 26.94 10.69 -3.75
CA ALA A 189 26.62 11.76 -4.68
C ALA A 189 26.24 13.04 -3.92
N GLY A 190 26.42 14.20 -4.56
CA GLY A 190 25.99 15.48 -4.01
C GLY A 190 24.47 15.59 -3.91
N LEU A 191 23.98 16.43 -2.99
CA LEU A 191 22.55 16.75 -2.88
C LEU A 191 22.08 17.53 -4.11
N ARG A 192 20.94 17.14 -4.66
CA ARG A 192 20.23 17.96 -5.66
C ARG A 192 19.63 19.21 -4.99
N LYS A 193 19.66 20.32 -5.71
CA LYS A 193 18.94 21.51 -5.29
C LYS A 193 17.47 21.37 -5.75
N ALA A 194 16.55 21.77 -4.89
CA ALA A 194 15.14 21.89 -5.29
C ALA A 194 15.02 22.95 -6.39
N SER A 195 14.23 22.70 -7.40
CA SER A 195 13.95 23.65 -8.50
C SER A 195 13.21 24.88 -7.98
N ASP A 196 12.23 24.71 -7.09
CA ASP A 196 11.54 25.76 -6.36
C ASP A 196 11.63 25.48 -4.85
N PRO A 197 12.51 26.22 -4.10
CA PRO A 197 12.67 26.01 -2.67
C PRO A 197 11.39 26.30 -1.85
N LEU A 198 10.56 27.27 -2.27
CA LEU A 198 9.33 27.59 -1.56
C LEU A 198 8.32 26.47 -1.70
N PHE A 199 8.12 25.96 -2.91
CA PHE A 199 7.23 24.83 -3.16
C PHE A 199 7.70 23.56 -2.41
N PHE A 200 9.00 23.30 -2.40
CA PHE A 200 9.61 22.21 -1.64
C PHE A 200 9.31 22.28 -0.14
N TRP A 201 9.54 23.44 0.49
CA TRP A 201 9.31 23.60 1.92
C TRP A 201 7.83 23.59 2.27
N ALA A 202 6.98 24.16 1.41
CA ALA A 202 5.54 24.14 1.59
C ALA A 202 4.99 22.69 1.50
N ALA A 203 5.41 21.93 0.48
CA ALA A 203 5.04 20.51 0.36
C ALA A 203 5.53 19.68 1.54
N SER A 204 6.77 19.91 1.99
CA SER A 204 7.31 19.25 3.17
C SER A 204 6.52 19.57 4.43
N ALA A 205 6.14 20.83 4.63
CA ALA A 205 5.33 21.25 5.79
C ALA A 205 3.93 20.65 5.77
N VAL A 206 3.28 20.59 4.59
CA VAL A 206 1.96 19.96 4.42
C VAL A 206 2.04 18.46 4.71
N LEU A 207 3.08 17.77 4.25
CA LEU A 207 3.28 16.35 4.57
C LEU A 207 3.45 16.11 6.08
N VAL A 208 4.27 16.92 6.74
CA VAL A 208 4.47 16.81 8.20
C VAL A 208 3.16 17.10 8.94
N ALA A 209 2.42 18.14 8.53
CA ALA A 209 1.13 18.47 9.12
C ALA A 209 0.09 17.37 8.90
N LEU A 210 0.07 16.75 7.71
CA LEU A 210 -0.80 15.62 7.42
C LEU A 210 -0.48 14.43 8.32
N VAL A 211 0.79 14.04 8.44
CA VAL A 211 1.22 12.95 9.35
C VAL A 211 0.83 13.26 10.79
N ALA A 212 1.04 14.49 11.26
CA ALA A 212 0.65 14.91 12.60
C ALA A 212 -0.88 14.84 12.82
N ALA A 213 -1.68 15.28 11.84
CA ALA A 213 -3.14 15.20 11.91
C ALA A 213 -3.64 13.74 11.96
N LEU A 214 -3.08 12.87 11.11
CA LEU A 214 -3.41 11.44 11.08
C LEU A 214 -3.06 10.74 12.39
N THR A 215 -1.91 11.07 13.00
CA THR A 215 -1.50 10.49 14.30
C THR A 215 -2.27 11.07 15.48
N ALA A 216 -2.75 12.30 15.36
CA ALA A 216 -3.61 12.95 16.36
C ALA A 216 -5.07 12.45 16.35
N GLY A 217 -5.43 11.55 15.42
CA GLY A 217 -6.78 10.99 15.34
C GLY A 217 -7.78 11.86 14.59
N VAL A 218 -7.32 12.83 13.79
CA VAL A 218 -8.20 13.54 12.85
C VAL A 218 -8.74 12.54 11.83
N GLU A 219 -10.01 12.68 11.44
CA GLU A 219 -10.61 11.83 10.42
C GLU A 219 -9.73 11.79 9.16
N VAL A 220 -9.37 10.58 8.73
CA VAL A 220 -8.34 10.37 7.72
C VAL A 220 -8.64 11.03 6.38
N TRP A 221 -9.92 10.98 5.95
CA TRP A 221 -10.34 11.59 4.69
C TRP A 221 -10.34 13.13 4.77
N VAL A 222 -10.74 13.71 5.92
CA VAL A 222 -10.73 15.15 6.14
C VAL A 222 -9.29 15.68 6.10
N ALA A 223 -8.37 15.03 6.85
CA ALA A 223 -6.97 15.42 6.87
C ALA A 223 -6.34 15.36 5.47
N ALA A 224 -6.60 14.29 4.71
CA ALA A 224 -6.05 14.11 3.37
C ALA A 224 -6.61 15.12 2.36
N VAL A 225 -7.94 15.35 2.37
CA VAL A 225 -8.59 16.32 1.46
C VAL A 225 -8.14 17.74 1.77
N VAL A 226 -8.09 18.14 3.05
CA VAL A 226 -7.59 19.47 3.43
C VAL A 226 -6.14 19.66 3.00
N ALA A 227 -5.26 18.68 3.27
CA ALA A 227 -3.87 18.73 2.83
C ALA A 227 -3.75 18.84 1.29
N ALA A 228 -4.57 18.08 0.54
CA ALA A 228 -4.61 18.17 -0.91
C ALA A 228 -5.06 19.54 -1.40
N LEU A 229 -6.13 20.10 -0.83
CA LEU A 229 -6.62 21.45 -1.21
C LEU A 229 -5.58 22.54 -0.93
N VAL A 230 -4.92 22.49 0.22
CA VAL A 230 -3.83 23.42 0.57
C VAL A 230 -2.69 23.31 -0.43
N LEU A 231 -2.24 22.07 -0.74
CA LEU A 231 -1.10 21.87 -1.63
C LEU A 231 -1.44 22.19 -3.09
N VAL A 232 -2.67 21.90 -3.54
CA VAL A 232 -3.19 22.34 -4.85
C VAL A 232 -3.23 23.86 -4.94
N GLY A 233 -3.69 24.57 -3.91
CA GLY A 233 -3.68 26.03 -3.86
C GLY A 233 -2.27 26.61 -3.99
N ILE A 234 -1.30 26.03 -3.27
CA ILE A 234 0.11 26.43 -3.37
C ILE A 234 0.67 26.12 -4.76
N ALA A 235 0.38 24.94 -5.30
CA ALA A 235 0.83 24.54 -6.64
C ALA A 235 0.22 25.42 -7.73
N ALA A 236 -1.04 25.81 -7.62
CA ALA A 236 -1.70 26.73 -8.55
C ALA A 236 -0.98 28.08 -8.65
N TRP A 237 -0.40 28.51 -7.54
CA TRP A 237 0.36 29.77 -7.49
C TRP A 237 1.83 29.61 -7.93
N ARG A 238 2.51 28.51 -7.54
CA ARG A 238 3.96 28.36 -7.70
C ARG A 238 4.37 27.45 -8.86
N ALA A 239 3.57 26.44 -9.16
CA ALA A 239 3.86 25.38 -10.11
C ALA A 239 2.61 24.96 -10.90
N PRO A 240 1.92 25.91 -11.59
CA PRO A 240 0.64 25.60 -12.26
C PRO A 240 0.76 24.54 -13.34
N SER A 241 1.93 24.36 -13.94
CA SER A 241 2.22 23.28 -14.91
C SER A 241 2.13 21.89 -14.31
N GLU A 242 2.23 21.76 -12.99
CA GLU A 242 2.14 20.50 -12.28
C GLU A 242 0.70 20.10 -11.95
N LEU A 243 -0.26 21.00 -12.09
CA LEU A 243 -1.69 20.71 -11.92
C LEU A 243 -2.26 20.04 -13.17
N ARG A 244 -2.21 18.72 -13.22
CA ARG A 244 -2.69 17.93 -14.36
C ARG A 244 -3.86 17.03 -13.93
N PRO A 245 -4.98 17.02 -14.68
CA PRO A 245 -6.11 16.12 -14.39
C PRO A 245 -5.74 14.63 -14.38
N SER A 246 -4.65 14.25 -15.06
CA SER A 246 -4.13 12.89 -15.09
C SER A 246 -3.56 12.39 -13.75
N ARG A 247 -3.33 13.27 -12.78
CA ARG A 247 -2.87 12.93 -11.42
C ARG A 247 -3.99 12.44 -10.53
N VAL A 248 -5.23 12.76 -10.87
CA VAL A 248 -6.37 12.20 -10.17
C VAL A 248 -6.45 10.71 -10.48
N PRO A 249 -6.48 9.83 -9.46
CA PRO A 249 -6.43 8.39 -9.66
C PRO A 249 -7.80 7.81 -10.08
N TRP A 250 -8.40 8.38 -11.15
CA TRP A 250 -9.75 8.00 -11.61
C TRP A 250 -9.92 6.51 -11.82
N SER A 251 -8.90 5.84 -12.38
CA SER A 251 -8.95 4.40 -12.62
C SER A 251 -9.07 3.59 -11.34
N THR A 252 -8.37 4.01 -10.29
CA THR A 252 -8.39 3.36 -8.97
C THR A 252 -9.72 3.63 -8.26
N LEU A 253 -10.21 4.87 -8.30
CA LEU A 253 -11.49 5.24 -7.67
C LEU A 253 -12.67 4.51 -8.30
N VAL A 254 -12.74 4.49 -9.64
CA VAL A 254 -13.80 3.80 -10.38
C VAL A 254 -13.73 2.29 -10.17
N PHE A 255 -12.52 1.73 -10.17
CA PHE A 255 -12.31 0.30 -9.89
C PHE A 255 -12.76 -0.07 -8.48
N ALA A 256 -12.32 0.66 -7.47
CA ALA A 256 -12.68 0.41 -6.08
C ALA A 256 -14.20 0.55 -5.87
N ALA A 257 -14.81 1.64 -6.35
CA ALA A 257 -16.25 1.83 -6.23
C ALA A 257 -17.05 0.69 -6.86
N GLY A 258 -16.70 0.26 -8.08
CA GLY A 258 -17.36 -0.86 -8.74
C GLY A 258 -17.16 -2.19 -8.01
N LEU A 259 -15.96 -2.41 -7.51
CA LEU A 259 -15.62 -3.61 -6.75
C LEU A 259 -16.44 -3.71 -5.46
N PHE A 260 -16.58 -2.61 -4.71
CA PHE A 260 -17.38 -2.58 -3.47
C PHE A 260 -18.82 -2.97 -3.73
N VAL A 261 -19.47 -2.37 -4.75
CA VAL A 261 -20.87 -2.68 -5.07
C VAL A 261 -21.04 -4.14 -5.48
N VAL A 262 -20.14 -4.68 -6.30
CA VAL A 262 -20.22 -6.08 -6.74
C VAL A 262 -20.01 -7.05 -5.56
N VAL A 263 -19.01 -6.83 -4.71
CA VAL A 263 -18.74 -7.72 -3.58
C VAL A 263 -19.86 -7.64 -2.54
N GLU A 264 -20.40 -6.46 -2.27
CA GLU A 264 -21.56 -6.31 -1.39
C GLU A 264 -22.76 -7.08 -1.92
N THR A 265 -23.00 -7.05 -3.23
CA THR A 265 -24.04 -7.87 -3.87
C THR A 265 -23.79 -9.37 -3.69
N LEU A 266 -22.52 -9.81 -3.80
CA LEU A 266 -22.16 -11.22 -3.58
C LEU A 266 -22.39 -11.64 -2.12
N HIS A 267 -22.16 -10.75 -1.16
CA HIS A 267 -22.49 -10.99 0.25
C HIS A 267 -24.01 -11.05 0.46
N ALA A 268 -24.76 -10.06 -0.02
CA ALA A 268 -26.21 -10.00 0.12
C ALA A 268 -26.91 -11.23 -0.48
N THR A 269 -26.32 -11.82 -1.52
CA THR A 269 -26.86 -13.04 -2.19
C THR A 269 -26.32 -14.34 -1.61
N GLY A 270 -25.42 -14.32 -0.61
CA GLY A 270 -24.84 -15.51 0.03
C GLY A 270 -23.85 -16.30 -0.84
N VAL A 271 -23.42 -15.77 -1.99
CA VAL A 271 -22.46 -16.44 -2.89
C VAL A 271 -21.09 -16.65 -2.23
N THR A 272 -20.73 -15.78 -1.29
CA THR A 272 -19.47 -15.87 -0.55
C THR A 272 -19.50 -16.84 0.65
N ASP A 273 -20.69 -17.24 1.12
CA ASP A 273 -20.87 -18.05 2.33
C ASP A 273 -20.06 -19.36 2.34
N PRO A 274 -19.99 -20.14 1.24
CA PRO A 274 -19.18 -21.37 1.24
C PRO A 274 -17.70 -21.13 1.50
N VAL A 275 -17.15 -20.01 0.99
CA VAL A 275 -15.75 -19.65 1.17
C VAL A 275 -15.50 -19.22 2.64
N VAL A 276 -16.41 -18.41 3.18
CA VAL A 276 -16.38 -17.95 4.59
C VAL A 276 -16.46 -19.17 5.53
N GLN A 277 -17.37 -20.10 5.29
CA GLN A 277 -17.53 -21.31 6.10
C GLN A 277 -16.30 -22.23 6.01
N ALA A 278 -15.67 -22.37 4.84
CA ALA A 278 -14.50 -23.21 4.64
C ALA A 278 -13.27 -22.73 5.45
N VAL A 279 -13.16 -21.42 5.69
CA VAL A 279 -12.08 -20.85 6.50
C VAL A 279 -12.29 -21.11 8.00
N GLY A 280 -13.52 -21.36 8.41
CA GLY A 280 -13.88 -21.66 9.81
C GLY A 280 -13.79 -20.45 10.73
N GLY A 281 -13.96 -20.70 12.02
CA GLY A 281 -13.98 -19.69 13.09
C GLY A 281 -12.85 -19.88 14.10
N GLY A 282 -12.89 -19.03 15.17
CA GLY A 282 -12.00 -19.08 16.30
C GLY A 282 -10.74 -18.26 16.19
N THR A 283 -10.14 -17.98 17.34
CA THR A 283 -8.96 -17.13 17.51
C THR A 283 -7.69 -17.90 17.86
N GLY A 284 -7.73 -19.25 17.84
CA GLY A 284 -6.54 -20.08 18.03
C GLY A 284 -5.51 -19.86 16.95
N THR A 285 -4.22 -20.07 17.24
CA THR A 285 -3.12 -19.83 16.28
C THR A 285 -3.33 -20.60 14.96
N GLY A 286 -3.81 -21.84 15.01
CA GLY A 286 -4.12 -22.63 13.83
C GLY A 286 -5.22 -21.97 12.97
N SER A 287 -6.31 -21.51 13.58
CA SER A 287 -7.41 -20.82 12.89
C SER A 287 -6.94 -19.49 12.27
N LEU A 288 -6.08 -18.73 12.95
CA LEU A 288 -5.50 -17.50 12.40
C LEU A 288 -4.57 -17.78 11.22
N LEU A 289 -3.77 -18.87 11.28
CA LEU A 289 -2.92 -19.28 10.15
C LEU A 289 -3.75 -19.74 8.95
N VAL A 290 -4.87 -20.43 9.18
CA VAL A 290 -5.80 -20.82 8.11
C VAL A 290 -6.39 -19.56 7.44
N LEU A 291 -6.88 -18.59 8.22
CA LEU A 291 -7.46 -17.36 7.69
C LEU A 291 -6.41 -16.49 6.96
N GLY A 292 -5.22 -16.30 7.56
CA GLY A 292 -4.12 -15.59 6.91
C GLY A 292 -3.64 -16.29 5.63
N GLY A 293 -3.56 -17.62 5.65
CA GLY A 293 -3.23 -18.45 4.48
C GLY A 293 -4.28 -18.33 3.38
N ALA A 294 -5.57 -18.40 3.74
CA ALA A 294 -6.69 -18.20 2.80
C ALA A 294 -6.63 -16.81 2.17
N GLY A 295 -6.38 -15.76 2.98
CA GLY A 295 -6.18 -14.40 2.49
C GLY A 295 -5.02 -14.30 1.49
N ALA A 296 -3.88 -14.94 1.79
CA ALA A 296 -2.74 -14.96 0.89
C ALA A 296 -3.05 -15.68 -0.44
N VAL A 297 -3.72 -16.83 -0.40
CA VAL A 297 -4.14 -17.58 -1.60
C VAL A 297 -5.13 -16.75 -2.41
N ALA A 298 -6.16 -16.20 -1.79
CA ALA A 298 -7.15 -15.38 -2.45
C ALA A 298 -6.53 -14.13 -3.09
N ALA A 299 -5.64 -13.40 -2.38
CA ALA A 299 -4.95 -12.23 -2.93
C ALA A 299 -4.14 -12.59 -4.19
N ASN A 300 -3.46 -13.72 -4.19
CA ASN A 300 -2.71 -14.18 -5.36
C ASN A 300 -3.59 -14.71 -6.50
N ALA A 301 -4.85 -15.04 -6.23
CA ALA A 301 -5.83 -15.42 -7.24
C ALA A 301 -6.50 -14.21 -7.91
N ILE A 302 -6.91 -13.19 -7.13
CA ILE A 302 -7.81 -12.13 -7.61
C ILE A 302 -7.37 -10.69 -7.32
N ASP A 303 -6.30 -10.42 -6.58
CA ASP A 303 -5.83 -9.15 -6.00
C ASP A 303 -6.19 -9.01 -4.51
N ASN A 304 -5.40 -8.20 -3.78
CA ASN A 304 -5.50 -8.09 -2.31
C ASN A 304 -6.81 -7.44 -1.83
N LEU A 305 -7.29 -6.41 -2.51
CA LEU A 305 -8.53 -5.71 -2.10
C LEU A 305 -9.77 -6.59 -2.27
N PRO A 306 -10.06 -7.18 -3.44
CA PRO A 306 -11.18 -8.11 -3.57
C PRO A 306 -11.05 -9.34 -2.66
N ALA A 307 -9.83 -9.86 -2.45
CA ALA A 307 -9.61 -10.97 -1.53
C ALA A 307 -9.98 -10.62 -0.07
N TYR A 308 -9.59 -9.42 0.38
CA TYR A 308 -9.99 -8.90 1.68
C TYR A 308 -11.51 -8.82 1.79
N LEU A 309 -12.17 -8.14 0.84
CA LEU A 309 -13.61 -7.94 0.86
C LEU A 309 -14.37 -9.25 0.91
N VAL A 310 -14.02 -10.23 0.06
CA VAL A 310 -14.70 -11.55 0.03
C VAL A 310 -14.52 -12.30 1.34
N LEU A 311 -13.37 -12.18 2.03
CA LEU A 311 -13.07 -12.91 3.26
C LEU A 311 -13.35 -12.09 4.53
N GLU A 312 -13.69 -10.81 4.44
CA GLU A 312 -14.00 -9.96 5.59
C GLU A 312 -15.05 -10.55 6.52
N PRO A 313 -16.17 -11.13 6.03
CA PRO A 313 -17.16 -11.75 6.91
C PRO A 313 -16.60 -12.93 7.74
N ALA A 314 -15.57 -13.61 7.26
CA ALA A 314 -14.90 -14.68 8.02
C ALA A 314 -14.17 -14.16 9.26
N ALA A 315 -13.84 -12.87 9.33
CA ALA A 315 -13.25 -12.25 10.52
C ALA A 315 -14.28 -12.10 11.66
N GLY A 316 -15.57 -12.02 11.34
CA GLY A 316 -16.65 -11.80 12.31
C GLY A 316 -16.44 -10.46 13.03
N HIS A 317 -16.45 -10.48 14.37
CA HIS A 317 -16.18 -9.29 15.20
C HIS A 317 -14.87 -9.39 15.98
N GLU A 318 -13.97 -10.29 15.56
CA GLU A 318 -12.75 -10.62 16.30
C GLU A 318 -11.54 -9.85 15.72
N ALA A 319 -10.97 -8.92 16.48
CA ALA A 319 -9.83 -8.09 16.06
C ALA A 319 -8.63 -8.92 15.56
N LEU A 320 -8.30 -10.04 16.25
CA LEU A 320 -7.21 -10.92 15.83
C LEU A 320 -7.47 -11.59 14.49
N ARG A 321 -8.72 -11.86 14.14
CA ARG A 321 -9.08 -12.45 12.85
C ARG A 321 -8.93 -11.42 11.73
N TYR A 322 -9.38 -10.19 11.95
CA TYR A 322 -9.09 -9.09 11.02
C TYR A 322 -7.59 -8.91 10.80
N ALA A 323 -6.82 -8.88 11.91
CA ALA A 323 -5.37 -8.77 11.83
C ALA A 323 -4.72 -9.91 11.02
N ALA A 324 -5.14 -11.16 11.25
CA ALA A 324 -4.64 -12.31 10.49
C ALA A 324 -5.02 -12.25 9.00
N LEU A 325 -6.25 -11.81 8.68
CA LEU A 325 -6.69 -11.60 7.31
C LEU A 325 -5.86 -10.50 6.63
N LEU A 326 -5.64 -9.37 7.29
CA LEU A 326 -4.80 -8.28 6.79
C LEU A 326 -3.36 -8.74 6.52
N VAL A 327 -2.78 -9.52 7.42
CA VAL A 327 -1.46 -10.14 7.18
C VAL A 327 -1.49 -11.02 5.94
N GLY A 328 -2.52 -11.83 5.78
CA GLY A 328 -2.68 -12.70 4.61
C GLY A 328 -2.75 -11.94 3.31
N VAL A 329 -3.67 -10.98 3.20
CA VAL A 329 -3.92 -10.28 1.94
C VAL A 329 -2.83 -9.26 1.58
N ASN A 330 -2.14 -8.65 2.57
CA ASN A 330 -1.14 -7.62 2.32
C ASN A 330 0.30 -8.16 2.32
N ALA A 331 0.66 -9.07 3.23
CA ALA A 331 1.99 -9.68 3.22
C ALA A 331 2.06 -10.92 2.33
N GLY A 332 0.94 -11.57 2.07
CA GLY A 332 0.85 -12.74 1.21
C GLY A 332 0.79 -12.43 -0.29
N CYS A 333 0.46 -11.22 -0.70
CA CYS A 333 0.25 -10.83 -2.11
C CYS A 333 1.54 -10.61 -2.91
N LEU A 334 2.64 -11.29 -2.56
CA LEU A 334 3.94 -11.09 -3.18
C LEU A 334 4.29 -12.17 -4.22
N VAL A 335 3.41 -13.14 -4.49
CA VAL A 335 3.72 -14.24 -5.40
C VAL A 335 3.35 -13.91 -6.83
N THR A 336 2.08 -13.59 -7.10
CA THR A 336 1.64 -13.32 -8.45
C THR A 336 1.72 -11.83 -8.81
N PRO A 337 1.94 -11.48 -10.09
CA PRO A 337 2.01 -10.08 -10.53
C PRO A 337 0.76 -9.27 -10.23
N TRP A 338 -0.40 -9.92 -10.30
CA TRP A 338 -1.72 -9.29 -10.15
C TRP A 338 -2.25 -9.33 -8.71
N ALA A 339 -1.52 -9.93 -7.77
CA ALA A 339 -1.93 -10.03 -6.38
C ALA A 339 -1.98 -8.66 -5.67
N SER A 340 -1.35 -7.65 -6.23
CA SER A 340 -1.43 -6.27 -5.79
C SER A 340 -1.26 -5.32 -6.98
N LEU A 341 -2.16 -4.36 -7.09
CA LEU A 341 -2.05 -3.31 -8.12
C LEU A 341 -0.70 -2.59 -8.05
N ALA A 342 -0.23 -2.31 -6.84
CA ALA A 342 1.08 -1.69 -6.63
C ALA A 342 2.23 -2.47 -7.28
N THR A 343 2.17 -3.80 -7.29
CA THR A 343 3.16 -4.66 -7.96
C THR A 343 3.15 -4.45 -9.48
N LEU A 344 1.97 -4.35 -10.09
CA LEU A 344 1.85 -4.09 -11.53
C LEU A 344 2.37 -2.69 -11.90
N LEU A 345 2.01 -1.68 -11.11
CA LEU A 345 2.47 -0.30 -11.29
C LEU A 345 3.98 -0.19 -11.08
N TRP A 346 4.51 -0.82 -10.05
CA TRP A 346 5.95 -0.92 -9.81
C TRP A 346 6.69 -1.54 -11.00
N HIS A 347 6.19 -2.64 -11.55
CA HIS A 347 6.80 -3.29 -12.71
C HIS A 347 6.79 -2.40 -13.94
N ALA A 348 5.71 -1.63 -14.15
CA ALA A 348 5.64 -0.64 -15.22
C ALA A 348 6.71 0.47 -15.04
N ARG A 349 6.92 0.96 -13.80
CA ARG A 349 8.00 1.92 -13.49
C ARG A 349 9.37 1.31 -13.69
N LEU A 350 9.58 0.07 -13.25
CA LEU A 350 10.82 -0.67 -13.45
C LEU A 350 11.18 -0.79 -14.94
N THR A 351 10.19 -1.16 -15.76
CA THR A 351 10.34 -1.30 -17.21
C THR A 351 10.62 0.06 -17.90
N ALA A 352 9.94 1.12 -17.46
CA ALA A 352 10.19 2.48 -17.95
C ALA A 352 11.63 2.96 -17.66
N GLU A 353 12.21 2.50 -16.56
CA GLU A 353 13.61 2.72 -16.23
C GLU A 353 14.58 1.77 -16.98
N GLY A 354 14.09 0.95 -17.92
CA GLY A 354 14.91 0.01 -18.68
C GLY A 354 15.46 -1.16 -17.86
N ILE A 355 14.84 -1.49 -16.73
CA ILE A 355 15.20 -2.63 -15.90
C ILE A 355 14.21 -3.76 -16.15
N HIS A 356 14.72 -4.93 -16.52
CA HIS A 356 13.88 -6.09 -16.83
C HIS A 356 14.00 -7.14 -15.72
N LEU A 357 12.87 -7.41 -15.07
CA LEU A 357 12.69 -8.55 -14.17
C LEU A 357 11.63 -9.46 -14.77
N SER A 358 12.00 -10.70 -15.07
CA SER A 358 11.01 -11.67 -15.54
C SER A 358 10.01 -12.01 -14.44
N TRP A 359 8.76 -12.15 -14.81
CA TRP A 359 7.71 -12.55 -13.85
C TRP A 359 8.01 -13.91 -13.19
N GLY A 360 8.62 -14.85 -13.91
CA GLY A 360 9.03 -16.13 -13.32
C GLY A 360 10.01 -15.95 -12.16
N ARG A 361 10.97 -15.04 -12.26
CA ARG A 361 11.91 -14.73 -11.18
C ARG A 361 11.22 -14.02 -10.01
N TYR A 362 10.28 -13.10 -10.30
CA TYR A 362 9.48 -12.44 -9.27
C TYR A 362 8.67 -13.48 -8.49
N VAL A 363 7.93 -14.35 -9.19
CA VAL A 363 7.13 -15.43 -8.60
C VAL A 363 8.00 -16.38 -7.76
N ALA A 364 9.16 -16.80 -8.26
CA ALA A 364 10.06 -17.68 -7.52
C ALA A 364 10.53 -17.07 -6.19
N LEU A 365 10.84 -15.78 -6.16
CA LEU A 365 11.17 -15.04 -4.93
C LEU A 365 9.94 -14.87 -4.04
N GLY A 366 8.79 -14.58 -4.63
CA GLY A 366 7.51 -14.46 -3.95
C GLY A 366 7.08 -15.73 -3.23
N CYS A 367 7.26 -16.88 -3.85
CA CYS A 367 6.98 -18.20 -3.23
C CYS A 367 7.80 -18.48 -1.97
N VAL A 368 8.91 -17.78 -1.78
CA VAL A 368 9.72 -17.87 -0.56
C VAL A 368 9.30 -16.80 0.45
N VAL A 369 9.24 -15.54 0.02
CA VAL A 369 9.04 -14.42 0.95
C VAL A 369 7.61 -14.35 1.49
N ALA A 370 6.59 -14.60 0.65
CA ALA A 370 5.20 -14.48 1.07
C ALA A 370 4.82 -15.45 2.20
N PRO A 371 5.00 -16.78 2.06
CA PRO A 371 4.63 -17.70 3.13
C PRO A 371 5.44 -17.47 4.42
N LEU A 372 6.73 -17.14 4.32
CA LEU A 372 7.53 -16.80 5.49
C LEU A 372 7.00 -15.56 6.21
N THR A 373 6.62 -14.52 5.46
CA THR A 373 6.10 -13.29 6.04
C THR A 373 4.71 -13.47 6.64
N VAL A 374 3.83 -14.24 5.98
CA VAL A 374 2.48 -14.54 6.49
C VAL A 374 2.57 -15.34 7.78
N VAL A 375 3.36 -16.42 7.80
CA VAL A 375 3.51 -17.24 9.01
C VAL A 375 4.11 -16.42 10.15
N ALA A 376 5.21 -15.71 9.90
CA ALA A 376 5.84 -14.86 10.91
C ALA A 376 4.90 -13.76 11.41
N GLY A 377 4.17 -13.08 10.51
CA GLY A 377 3.22 -12.02 10.84
C GLY A 377 2.05 -12.52 11.68
N VAL A 378 1.44 -13.66 11.31
CA VAL A 378 0.34 -14.26 12.07
C VAL A 378 0.80 -14.75 13.46
N LEU A 379 1.97 -15.37 13.55
CA LEU A 379 2.53 -15.77 14.84
C LEU A 379 2.84 -14.56 15.74
N ALA A 380 3.31 -13.47 15.14
CA ALA A 380 3.62 -12.23 15.85
C ALA A 380 2.38 -11.53 16.44
N LEU A 381 1.16 -11.81 15.96
CA LEU A 381 -0.08 -11.30 16.56
C LEU A 381 -0.33 -11.84 17.97
N ARG A 382 0.49 -12.77 18.46
CA ARG A 382 0.40 -13.34 19.82
C ARG A 382 1.33 -12.67 20.83
N LEU A 383 2.18 -11.75 20.36
CA LEU A 383 3.11 -11.00 21.20
C LEU A 383 2.47 -9.73 21.74
#